data_072567cbdc47401706e60bc22f0a95c1
#
_entry.id   072567cbdc47401706e60bc22f0a95c1
#
_cell.length_a   1.000
_cell.length_b   1.000
_cell.length_c   1.000
_cell.angle_alpha   90.00
_cell.angle_beta   90.00
_cell.angle_gamma   90.00
#
_symmetry.space_group_name_H-M   'P 1'
#
loop_
_entity.id
_entity.type
_entity.pdbx_description
1 polymer ?
#
loop_
_entity_poly.entity_id
_entity_poly.type
_entity_poly.pdbx_seq_one_letter_code
_entity_poly.pdbx_strand_id
1 'polypeptide(L)'
;GRLELVNGVGVDLSDFQPVTREQKLALRRAYGYSPDDFILIYPADFSARKNQNMLFDTLKLLLEKDKHFRLLLPGSDVEARPFLDYAKSIGVADHVEALGYRRDIRQLVGLSDVSVSSSRQEGLPINLVEAMALGNPVVATDVRGNRDLVQDGESGYLVPLNDSRAMADRIWSLYTDPEQTAAFGVAGRTLAQDYAVEPVLHRMIEIYQALELL
;
A
#
# COMPACT_ATOMS: atom_id res chain seq x y z
N GLY A 1 -8.84 -33.64 -12.11
CA GLY A 1 -9.65 -32.43 -12.06
C GLY A 1 -8.93 -31.31 -12.82
N ARG A 2 -9.69 -30.41 -13.41
CA ARG A 2 -9.15 -29.23 -14.10
C ARG A 2 -8.88 -28.14 -13.06
N LEU A 3 -7.70 -27.53 -13.09
CA LEU A 3 -7.34 -26.40 -12.25
C LEU A 3 -7.52 -25.11 -13.05
N GLU A 4 -8.25 -24.16 -12.52
CA GLU A 4 -8.49 -22.85 -13.11
C GLU A 4 -8.00 -21.76 -12.16
N LEU A 5 -7.38 -20.72 -12.72
CA LEU A 5 -6.91 -19.57 -11.96
C LEU A 5 -7.89 -18.40 -12.09
N VAL A 6 -8.19 -17.78 -10.95
CA VAL A 6 -8.97 -16.55 -10.85
C VAL A 6 -8.23 -15.57 -9.95
N ASN A 7 -8.22 -14.29 -10.29
CA ASN A 7 -7.52 -13.22 -9.56
C ASN A 7 -8.31 -12.79 -8.31
N GLY A 8 -8.40 -13.69 -7.33
CA GLY A 8 -9.12 -13.44 -6.07
C GLY A 8 -10.64 -13.45 -6.21
N VAL A 9 -11.32 -12.59 -5.46
CA VAL A 9 -12.79 -12.50 -5.39
C VAL A 9 -13.36 -11.27 -6.12
N GLY A 10 -12.50 -10.48 -6.74
CA GLY A 10 -12.85 -9.19 -7.32
C GLY A 10 -12.87 -8.07 -6.28
N VAL A 11 -12.33 -6.92 -6.63
CA VAL A 11 -12.31 -5.70 -5.81
C VAL A 11 -13.15 -4.64 -6.53
N ASP A 12 -14.07 -3.99 -5.82
CA ASP A 12 -14.79 -2.86 -6.38
C ASP A 12 -13.85 -1.64 -6.46
N LEU A 13 -13.40 -1.34 -7.68
CA LEU A 13 -12.49 -0.24 -7.97
C LEU A 13 -13.21 1.01 -8.48
N SER A 14 -14.54 1.02 -8.55
CA SER A 14 -15.32 2.13 -9.09
C SER A 14 -15.04 3.46 -8.40
N ASP A 15 -14.83 3.41 -7.08
CA ASP A 15 -14.51 4.56 -6.24
C ASP A 15 -13.01 4.90 -6.16
N PHE A 16 -12.12 3.99 -6.62
CA PHE A 16 -10.67 4.15 -6.53
C PHE A 16 -10.09 4.78 -7.79
N GLN A 17 -10.42 6.07 -8.01
CA GLN A 17 -9.91 6.83 -9.14
C GLN A 17 -8.75 7.73 -8.72
N PRO A 18 -7.68 7.86 -9.54
CA PRO A 18 -6.55 8.73 -9.24
C PRO A 18 -6.97 10.14 -8.91
N VAL A 19 -6.31 10.73 -7.94
CA VAL A 19 -6.48 12.14 -7.59
C VAL A 19 -5.50 13.01 -8.37
N THR A 20 -5.93 14.19 -8.79
CA THR A 20 -5.02 15.19 -9.36
C THR A 20 -4.11 15.75 -8.29
N ARG A 21 -2.99 16.39 -8.71
CA ARG A 21 -2.10 17.08 -7.77
C ARG A 21 -2.84 18.12 -6.93
N GLU A 22 -3.77 18.85 -7.52
CA GLU A 22 -4.57 19.86 -6.82
C GLU A 22 -5.47 19.22 -5.77
N GLN A 23 -6.16 18.11 -6.12
CA GLN A 23 -6.99 17.35 -5.19
C GLN A 23 -6.16 16.76 -4.04
N LYS A 24 -4.96 16.22 -4.33
CA LYS A 24 -4.04 15.72 -3.32
C LYS A 24 -3.65 16.81 -2.31
N LEU A 25 -3.28 17.99 -2.79
CA LEU A 25 -2.94 19.13 -1.93
C LEU A 25 -4.17 19.63 -1.14
N ALA A 26 -5.36 19.60 -1.72
CA ALA A 26 -6.60 19.94 -1.01
C ALA A 26 -6.90 18.95 0.12
N LEU A 27 -6.74 17.64 -0.13
CA LEU A 27 -6.87 16.59 0.87
C LEU A 27 -5.83 16.79 2.00
N ARG A 28 -4.55 17.03 1.67
CA ARG A 28 -3.52 17.29 2.69
C ARG A 28 -3.91 18.44 3.61
N ARG A 29 -4.35 19.57 3.07
CA ARG A 29 -4.82 20.71 3.87
C ARG A 29 -6.01 20.35 4.75
N ALA A 30 -6.98 19.60 4.20
CA ALA A 30 -8.17 19.18 4.94
C ALA A 30 -7.85 18.25 6.11
N TYR A 31 -6.81 17.43 5.98
CA TYR A 31 -6.35 16.47 6.99
C TYR A 31 -5.22 17.02 7.89
N GLY A 32 -4.77 18.27 7.67
CA GLY A 32 -3.76 18.92 8.51
C GLY A 32 -2.32 18.55 8.15
N TYR A 33 -2.07 17.98 6.97
CA TYR A 33 -0.71 17.66 6.50
C TYR A 33 -0.11 18.81 5.71
N SER A 34 1.23 18.93 5.81
CA SER A 34 2.00 19.87 4.99
C SER A 34 2.00 19.45 3.52
N PRO A 35 2.00 20.41 2.56
CA PRO A 35 2.27 20.09 1.16
C PRO A 35 3.66 19.46 0.95
N ASP A 36 4.62 19.73 1.84
CA ASP A 36 5.99 19.25 1.78
C ASP A 36 6.19 17.88 2.46
N ASP A 37 5.19 17.38 3.20
CA ASP A 37 5.26 16.04 3.79
C ASP A 37 5.35 14.98 2.70
N PHE A 38 6.21 13.97 2.87
CA PHE A 38 6.22 12.75 2.08
C PHE A 38 5.55 11.63 2.90
N ILE A 39 4.35 11.26 2.47
CA ILE A 39 3.43 10.47 3.26
C ILE A 39 3.43 9.02 2.78
N LEU A 40 3.86 8.13 3.66
CA LEU A 40 3.73 6.68 3.54
C LEU A 40 2.41 6.24 4.17
N ILE A 41 1.72 5.28 3.57
CA ILE A 41 0.48 4.74 4.14
C ILE A 41 0.49 3.21 4.12
N TYR A 42 0.01 2.61 5.22
CA TYR A 42 -0.23 1.18 5.31
C TYR A 42 -1.59 0.89 5.96
N PRO A 43 -2.68 0.78 5.18
CA PRO A 43 -3.99 0.37 5.69
C PRO A 43 -3.97 -1.10 6.14
N ALA A 44 -3.81 -1.32 7.44
CA ALA A 44 -3.74 -2.66 8.02
C ALA A 44 -3.93 -2.62 9.54
N ASP A 45 -4.60 -3.63 10.09
CA ASP A 45 -4.66 -3.83 11.54
C ASP A 45 -3.28 -4.12 12.11
N PHE A 46 -3.02 -3.66 13.33
CA PHE A 46 -1.77 -3.97 14.01
C PHE A 46 -1.70 -5.46 14.34
N SER A 47 -0.63 -6.12 13.89
CA SER A 47 -0.37 -7.54 14.19
C SER A 47 1.05 -7.95 13.86
N ALA A 48 1.54 -9.04 14.48
CA ALA A 48 2.82 -9.63 14.15
C ALA A 48 2.94 -10.03 12.67
N ARG A 49 1.83 -10.43 12.03
CA ARG A 49 1.77 -10.77 10.60
C ARG A 49 1.99 -9.54 9.72
N LYS A 50 1.43 -8.39 10.09
CA LYS A 50 1.56 -7.14 9.34
C LYS A 50 2.89 -6.42 9.58
N ASN A 51 3.60 -6.77 10.67
CA ASN A 51 5.01 -6.43 10.89
C ASN A 51 5.32 -4.92 10.85
N GLN A 52 4.48 -4.09 11.47
CA GLN A 52 4.64 -2.62 11.48
C GLN A 52 6.00 -2.17 12.05
N ASN A 53 6.65 -2.96 12.93
CA ASN A 53 7.97 -2.63 13.45
C ASN A 53 9.01 -2.45 12.33
N MET A 54 8.94 -3.25 11.25
CA MET A 54 9.82 -3.07 10.08
C MET A 54 9.62 -1.69 9.43
N LEU A 55 8.39 -1.17 9.40
CA LEU A 55 8.10 0.18 8.87
C LEU A 55 8.65 1.27 9.79
N PHE A 56 8.63 1.05 11.10
CA PHE A 56 9.22 2.02 12.04
C PHE A 56 10.74 2.09 11.91
N ASP A 57 11.41 0.93 11.75
CA ASP A 57 12.84 0.88 11.46
C ASP A 57 13.17 1.54 10.12
N THR A 58 12.33 1.30 9.10
CA THR A 58 12.43 1.96 7.79
C THR A 58 12.28 3.47 7.91
N LEU A 59 11.26 3.93 8.63
CA LEU A 59 11.01 5.35 8.87
C LEU A 59 12.17 6.03 9.59
N LYS A 60 12.77 5.36 10.58
CA LYS A 60 13.96 5.86 11.27
C LYS A 60 15.10 6.16 10.30
N LEU A 61 15.40 5.24 9.38
CA LEU A 61 16.43 5.42 8.36
C LEU A 61 16.11 6.57 7.39
N LEU A 62 14.85 6.74 7.04
CA LEU A 62 14.40 7.86 6.18
C LEU A 62 14.53 9.21 6.91
N LEU A 63 14.16 9.26 8.18
CA LEU A 63 14.25 10.47 9.02
C LEU A 63 15.69 10.91 9.32
N GLU A 64 16.68 10.03 9.16
CA GLU A 64 18.11 10.41 9.17
C GLU A 64 18.47 11.24 7.93
N LYS A 65 17.75 11.05 6.80
CA LYS A 65 18.00 11.74 5.53
C LYS A 65 17.13 13.01 5.39
N ASP A 66 15.83 12.91 5.73
CA ASP A 66 14.87 14.01 5.61
C ASP A 66 13.78 13.90 6.70
N LYS A 67 13.34 15.04 7.27
CA LYS A 67 12.34 15.10 8.34
C LYS A 67 10.89 15.20 7.85
N HIS A 68 10.67 15.28 6.56
CA HIS A 68 9.32 15.41 5.98
C HIS A 68 8.57 14.07 5.85
N PHE A 69 9.22 12.94 6.14
CA PHE A 69 8.57 11.63 6.09
C PHE A 69 7.55 11.46 7.22
N ARG A 70 6.37 10.95 6.85
CA ARG A 70 5.29 10.55 7.77
C ARG A 70 4.77 9.16 7.42
N LEU A 71 4.30 8.43 8.42
CA LEU A 71 3.71 7.10 8.24
C LEU A 71 2.30 7.07 8.82
N LEU A 72 1.31 6.85 7.96
CA LEU A 72 -0.09 6.71 8.32
C LEU A 72 -0.47 5.23 8.42
N LEU A 73 -1.09 4.86 9.53
CA LEU A 73 -1.50 3.49 9.84
C LEU A 73 -3.00 3.44 10.15
N PRO A 74 -3.88 3.54 9.13
CA PRO A 74 -5.30 3.28 9.32
C PRO A 74 -5.55 1.77 9.44
N GLY A 75 -6.30 1.36 10.45
CA GLY A 75 -6.64 -0.02 10.76
C GLY A 75 -7.03 -0.15 12.22
N SER A 76 -7.49 -1.33 12.63
CA SER A 76 -7.79 -1.58 14.04
C SER A 76 -6.55 -1.39 14.91
N ASP A 77 -6.69 -0.60 15.95
CA ASP A 77 -5.63 -0.26 16.91
C ASP A 77 -5.70 -1.08 18.21
N VAL A 78 -6.56 -2.08 18.27
CA VAL A 78 -6.73 -2.94 19.46
C VAL A 78 -5.39 -3.53 19.94
N GLU A 79 -4.54 -3.93 19.01
CA GLU A 79 -3.21 -4.48 19.30
C GLU A 79 -2.07 -3.46 19.07
N ALA A 80 -2.38 -2.17 18.90
CA ALA A 80 -1.40 -1.17 18.50
C ALA A 80 -0.35 -0.86 19.58
N ARG A 81 -0.70 -0.94 20.86
CA ARG A 81 0.11 -0.44 21.97
C ARG A 81 1.57 -0.93 21.97
N PRO A 82 1.87 -2.24 21.86
CA PRO A 82 3.26 -2.70 21.84
C PRO A 82 4.07 -2.14 20.66
N PHE A 83 3.42 -1.95 19.52
CA PHE A 83 4.03 -1.38 18.32
C PHE A 83 4.33 0.11 18.50
N LEU A 84 3.39 0.87 19.05
CA LEU A 84 3.57 2.32 19.33
C LEU A 84 4.60 2.57 20.42
N ASP A 85 4.66 1.70 21.44
CA ASP A 85 5.72 1.74 22.46
C ASP A 85 7.09 1.50 21.82
N TYR A 86 7.18 0.58 20.85
CA TYR A 86 8.40 0.37 20.05
C TYR A 86 8.76 1.61 19.22
N ALA A 87 7.82 2.17 18.46
CA ALA A 87 8.05 3.38 17.68
C ALA A 87 8.59 4.53 18.56
N LYS A 88 8.04 4.68 19.78
CA LYS A 88 8.50 5.65 20.75
C LYS A 88 9.93 5.35 21.25
N SER A 89 10.23 4.09 21.52
CA SER A 89 11.55 3.67 22.03
C SER A 89 12.67 3.94 21.03
N ILE A 90 12.39 3.92 19.73
CA ILE A 90 13.37 4.20 18.67
C ILE A 90 13.32 5.65 18.15
N GLY A 91 12.42 6.49 18.71
CA GLY A 91 12.38 7.93 18.47
C GLY A 91 11.66 8.37 17.19
N VAL A 92 10.73 7.56 16.66
CA VAL A 92 9.98 7.89 15.42
C VAL A 92 8.50 8.21 15.67
N ALA A 93 8.03 8.16 16.92
CA ALA A 93 6.62 8.26 17.27
C ALA A 93 5.94 9.53 16.73
N ASP A 94 6.65 10.67 16.70
CA ASP A 94 6.13 11.96 16.23
C ASP A 94 5.87 12.00 14.72
N HIS A 95 6.33 10.99 13.99
CA HIS A 95 6.16 10.82 12.54
C HIS A 95 5.26 9.63 12.19
N VAL A 96 4.65 8.99 13.19
CA VAL A 96 3.74 7.84 13.03
C VAL A 96 2.36 8.21 13.52
N GLU A 97 1.35 7.98 12.71
CA GLU A 97 -0.05 8.22 13.07
C GLU A 97 -0.86 6.91 12.97
N ALA A 98 -1.22 6.34 14.13
CA ALA A 98 -2.21 5.28 14.24
C ALA A 98 -3.60 5.90 14.18
N LEU A 99 -4.31 5.72 13.06
CA LEU A 99 -5.56 6.43 12.78
C LEU A 99 -6.81 5.68 13.23
N GLY A 100 -6.66 4.45 13.79
CA GLY A 100 -7.78 3.58 14.10
C GLY A 100 -8.53 3.13 12.84
N TYR A 101 -9.72 2.54 13.03
CA TYR A 101 -10.56 2.15 11.92
C TYR A 101 -11.07 3.36 11.14
N ARG A 102 -10.84 3.38 9.83
CA ARG A 102 -11.20 4.49 8.94
C ARG A 102 -12.12 4.01 7.80
N ARG A 103 -13.08 4.85 7.43
CA ARG A 103 -13.95 4.64 6.25
C ARG A 103 -13.53 5.44 5.03
N ASP A 104 -12.64 6.40 5.23
CA ASP A 104 -12.12 7.33 4.22
C ASP A 104 -10.73 6.89 3.71
N ILE A 105 -10.51 5.57 3.59
CA ILE A 105 -9.24 4.98 3.11
C ILE A 105 -8.85 5.55 1.76
N ARG A 106 -9.81 5.72 0.84
CA ARG A 106 -9.58 6.32 -0.48
C ARG A 106 -8.93 7.70 -0.38
N GLN A 107 -9.44 8.57 0.51
CA GLN A 107 -8.89 9.90 0.72
C GLN A 107 -7.49 9.85 1.34
N LEU A 108 -7.29 8.96 2.32
CA LEU A 108 -6.00 8.77 2.98
C LEU A 108 -4.94 8.24 2.02
N VAL A 109 -5.27 7.27 1.16
CA VAL A 109 -4.36 6.80 0.11
C VAL A 109 -4.15 7.89 -0.95
N GLY A 110 -5.21 8.62 -1.36
CA GLY A 110 -5.12 9.69 -2.34
C GLY A 110 -4.24 10.87 -1.92
N LEU A 111 -4.14 11.19 -0.62
CA LEU A 111 -3.22 12.23 -0.11
C LEU A 111 -1.79 11.73 0.11
N SER A 112 -1.57 10.41 0.12
CA SER A 112 -0.26 9.78 0.37
C SER A 112 0.60 9.71 -0.89
N ASP A 113 1.90 9.51 -0.73
CA ASP A 113 2.86 9.45 -1.84
C ASP A 113 3.20 8.02 -2.23
N VAL A 114 3.30 7.12 -1.23
CA VAL A 114 3.65 5.71 -1.43
C VAL A 114 2.80 4.85 -0.50
N SER A 115 2.24 3.78 -1.03
CA SER A 115 1.65 2.72 -0.22
C SER A 115 2.71 1.67 0.10
N VAL A 116 2.81 1.31 1.38
CA VAL A 116 3.81 0.35 1.85
C VAL A 116 3.16 -0.90 2.43
N SER A 117 3.86 -2.03 2.37
CA SER A 117 3.46 -3.25 3.06
C SER A 117 4.69 -3.99 3.61
N SER A 118 4.71 -4.19 4.91
CA SER A 118 5.77 -4.95 5.61
C SER A 118 5.33 -6.36 6.01
N SER A 119 4.21 -6.83 5.49
CA SER A 119 3.61 -8.13 5.85
C SER A 119 4.58 -9.30 5.70
N ARG A 120 4.49 -10.24 6.63
CA ARG A 120 5.19 -11.53 6.58
C ARG A 120 4.49 -12.55 5.70
N GLN A 121 3.18 -12.37 5.49
CA GLN A 121 2.35 -13.26 4.68
C GLN A 121 1.13 -12.52 4.19
N GLU A 122 0.84 -12.65 2.91
CA GLU A 122 -0.39 -12.19 2.27
C GLU A 122 -0.95 -13.26 1.32
N GLY A 123 -2.28 -13.26 1.19
CA GLY A 123 -2.97 -13.99 0.12
C GLY A 123 -3.16 -13.08 -1.08
N LEU A 124 -4.26 -12.29 -1.07
CA LEU A 124 -4.45 -11.14 -1.96
C LEU A 124 -4.53 -9.89 -1.07
N PRO A 125 -3.52 -8.99 -1.10
CA PRO A 125 -3.54 -7.76 -0.30
C PRO A 125 -4.44 -6.70 -0.96
N ILE A 126 -5.73 -6.70 -0.64
CA ILE A 126 -6.75 -5.80 -1.21
C ILE A 126 -6.35 -4.33 -1.05
N ASN A 127 -5.78 -3.95 0.09
CA ASN A 127 -5.28 -2.60 0.33
C ASN A 127 -4.21 -2.15 -0.70
N LEU A 128 -3.40 -3.06 -1.22
CA LEU A 128 -2.45 -2.73 -2.30
C LEU A 128 -3.15 -2.64 -3.66
N VAL A 129 -4.13 -3.50 -3.94
CA VAL A 129 -4.96 -3.39 -5.16
C VAL A 129 -5.65 -2.03 -5.22
N GLU A 130 -6.28 -1.60 -4.11
CA GLU A 130 -6.91 -0.29 -3.96
C GLU A 130 -5.93 0.87 -4.14
N ALA A 131 -4.74 0.77 -3.54
CA ALA A 131 -3.69 1.77 -3.68
C ALA A 131 -3.19 1.89 -5.13
N MET A 132 -2.94 0.76 -5.79
CA MET A 132 -2.54 0.70 -7.20
C MET A 132 -3.64 1.29 -8.12
N ALA A 133 -4.91 1.00 -7.84
CA ALA A 133 -6.03 1.58 -8.59
C ALA A 133 -6.08 3.11 -8.50
N LEU A 134 -5.73 3.68 -7.34
CA LEU A 134 -5.56 5.12 -7.13
C LEU A 134 -4.31 5.70 -7.80
N GLY A 135 -3.47 4.86 -8.41
CA GLY A 135 -2.19 5.27 -9.01
C GLY A 135 -1.10 5.54 -7.97
N ASN A 136 -1.22 4.99 -6.78
CA ASN A 136 -0.22 5.13 -5.73
C ASN A 136 0.87 4.06 -5.91
N PRO A 137 2.16 4.40 -6.05
CA PRO A 137 3.23 3.42 -6.15
C PRO A 137 3.34 2.60 -4.87
N VAL A 138 3.79 1.36 -5.00
CA VAL A 138 3.87 0.40 -3.91
C VAL A 138 5.31 0.02 -3.60
N VAL A 139 5.66 -0.03 -2.31
CA VAL A 139 6.89 -0.68 -1.82
C VAL A 139 6.48 -1.74 -0.79
N ALA A 140 6.72 -3.02 -1.10
CA ALA A 140 6.21 -4.12 -0.30
C ALA A 140 7.27 -5.20 -0.04
N THR A 141 7.09 -5.97 1.02
CA THR A 141 7.89 -7.18 1.25
C THR A 141 7.64 -8.21 0.16
N ASP A 142 8.69 -8.92 -0.26
CA ASP A 142 8.65 -9.99 -1.27
C ASP A 142 8.04 -11.27 -0.66
N VAL A 143 6.74 -11.24 -0.40
CA VAL A 143 5.93 -12.38 0.01
C VAL A 143 4.91 -12.71 -1.07
N ARG A 144 4.35 -13.93 -1.06
CA ARG A 144 3.54 -14.47 -2.14
C ARG A 144 2.50 -13.49 -2.68
N GLY A 145 1.57 -13.03 -1.85
CA GLY A 145 0.48 -12.17 -2.33
C GLY A 145 0.94 -10.80 -2.84
N ASN A 146 2.03 -10.23 -2.27
CA ASN A 146 2.61 -8.99 -2.77
C ASN A 146 3.29 -9.21 -4.13
N ARG A 147 4.01 -10.33 -4.29
CA ARG A 147 4.70 -10.71 -5.53
C ARG A 147 3.72 -10.99 -6.67
N ASP A 148 2.52 -11.45 -6.35
CA ASP A 148 1.50 -11.71 -7.36
C ASP A 148 0.90 -10.40 -7.93
N LEU A 149 1.00 -9.28 -7.17
CA LEU A 149 0.48 -7.97 -7.56
C LEU A 149 1.54 -7.02 -8.13
N VAL A 150 2.73 -6.98 -7.52
CA VAL A 150 3.74 -5.95 -7.79
C VAL A 150 4.80 -6.51 -8.74
N GLN A 151 4.98 -5.87 -9.87
CA GLN A 151 6.10 -6.11 -10.78
C GLN A 151 7.29 -5.25 -10.33
N ASP A 152 8.32 -5.92 -9.77
CA ASP A 152 9.49 -5.25 -9.18
C ASP A 152 10.24 -4.39 -10.21
N GLY A 153 10.41 -3.11 -9.90
CA GLY A 153 11.06 -2.14 -10.78
C GLY A 153 10.18 -1.59 -11.91
N GLU A 154 8.91 -2.02 -12.04
CA GLU A 154 7.98 -1.59 -13.09
C GLU A 154 6.72 -0.93 -12.53
N SER A 155 6.06 -1.55 -11.54
CA SER A 155 4.84 -1.01 -10.91
C SER A 155 5.01 -0.69 -9.42
N GLY A 156 6.18 -0.95 -8.88
CA GLY A 156 6.54 -0.77 -7.50
C GLY A 156 7.86 -1.47 -7.18
N TYR A 157 8.13 -1.65 -5.90
CA TYR A 157 9.31 -2.38 -5.44
C TYR A 157 8.94 -3.51 -4.49
N LEU A 158 9.65 -4.64 -4.66
CA LEU A 158 9.65 -5.75 -3.72
C LEU A 158 10.98 -5.78 -2.95
N VAL A 159 10.91 -5.92 -1.63
CA VAL A 159 12.09 -5.95 -0.76
C VAL A 159 12.11 -7.20 0.10
N PRO A 160 13.29 -7.70 0.48
CA PRO A 160 13.37 -8.86 1.36
C PRO A 160 12.63 -8.66 2.68
N LEU A 161 12.04 -9.73 3.20
CA LEU A 161 11.38 -9.70 4.49
C LEU A 161 12.35 -9.30 5.60
N ASN A 162 11.95 -8.38 6.48
CA ASN A 162 12.74 -7.81 7.57
C ASN A 162 13.97 -6.98 7.12
N ASP A 163 14.06 -6.58 5.87
CA ASP A 163 15.10 -5.68 5.38
C ASP A 163 14.58 -4.22 5.32
N SER A 164 14.58 -3.57 6.49
CA SER A 164 14.17 -2.16 6.62
C SER A 164 15.07 -1.22 5.83
N ARG A 165 16.34 -1.56 5.62
CA ARG A 165 17.26 -0.74 4.82
C ARG A 165 16.93 -0.81 3.35
N ALA A 166 16.72 -1.99 2.79
CA ALA A 166 16.28 -2.12 1.41
C ALA A 166 14.95 -1.36 1.17
N MET A 167 13.99 -1.46 2.11
CA MET A 167 12.74 -0.72 2.03
C MET A 167 12.96 0.80 2.07
N ALA A 168 13.81 1.29 2.95
CA ALA A 168 14.14 2.71 3.04
C ALA A 168 14.83 3.22 1.77
N ASP A 169 15.75 2.45 1.18
CA ASP A 169 16.45 2.83 -0.04
C ASP A 169 15.49 2.89 -1.25
N ARG A 170 14.52 1.97 -1.34
CA ARG A 170 13.48 2.00 -2.39
C ARG A 170 12.50 3.16 -2.21
N ILE A 171 12.06 3.45 -0.99
CA ILE A 171 11.23 4.62 -0.72
C ILE A 171 12.00 5.91 -1.01
N TRP A 172 13.27 5.97 -0.63
CA TRP A 172 14.13 7.11 -0.94
C TRP A 172 14.29 7.35 -2.43
N SER A 173 14.42 6.28 -3.25
CA SER A 173 14.50 6.44 -4.71
C SER A 173 13.21 7.04 -5.27
N LEU A 174 12.03 6.65 -4.77
CA LEU A 174 10.76 7.24 -5.18
C LEU A 174 10.62 8.70 -4.72
N TYR A 175 11.12 9.03 -3.53
CA TYR A 175 11.14 10.42 -3.03
C TYR A 175 11.98 11.33 -3.91
N THR A 176 13.12 10.86 -4.39
CA THR A 176 14.08 11.64 -5.19
C THR A 176 13.84 11.60 -6.70
N ASP A 177 12.96 10.69 -7.17
CA ASP A 177 12.61 10.54 -8.58
C ASP A 177 11.08 10.57 -8.79
N PRO A 178 10.49 11.78 -8.92
CA PRO A 178 9.05 11.94 -9.16
C PRO A 178 8.57 11.35 -10.49
N GLU A 179 9.44 11.26 -11.51
CA GLU A 179 9.09 10.68 -12.82
C GLU A 179 8.89 9.16 -12.67
N GLN A 180 9.81 8.47 -12.01
CA GLN A 180 9.68 7.06 -11.70
C GLN A 180 8.45 6.78 -10.82
N THR A 181 8.22 7.62 -9.81
CA THR A 181 7.05 7.54 -8.93
C THR A 181 5.74 7.61 -9.72
N ALA A 182 5.64 8.55 -10.66
CA ALA A 182 4.47 8.68 -11.53
C ALA A 182 4.34 7.47 -12.49
N ALA A 183 5.44 7.00 -13.08
CA ALA A 183 5.45 5.84 -13.96
C ALA A 183 4.96 4.57 -13.24
N PHE A 184 5.42 4.32 -12.01
CA PHE A 184 4.96 3.20 -11.20
C PHE A 184 3.47 3.31 -10.87
N GLY A 185 2.98 4.50 -10.57
CA GLY A 185 1.56 4.74 -10.34
C GLY A 185 0.70 4.37 -11.56
N VAL A 186 1.13 4.74 -12.77
CA VAL A 186 0.43 4.38 -14.03
C VAL A 186 0.45 2.87 -14.26
N ALA A 187 1.62 2.24 -14.16
CA ALA A 187 1.77 0.80 -14.36
C ALA A 187 0.96 0.00 -13.33
N GLY A 188 1.04 0.38 -12.04
CA GLY A 188 0.28 -0.25 -10.97
C GLY A 188 -1.21 -0.15 -11.20
N ARG A 189 -1.72 1.02 -11.62
CA ARG A 189 -3.13 1.19 -11.95
C ARG A 189 -3.60 0.25 -13.06
N THR A 190 -2.78 0.05 -14.07
CA THR A 190 -3.10 -0.88 -15.17
C THR A 190 -3.24 -2.31 -14.66
N LEU A 191 -2.29 -2.77 -13.83
CA LEU A 191 -2.32 -4.11 -13.23
C LEU A 191 -3.52 -4.31 -12.28
N ALA A 192 -3.90 -3.28 -11.52
CA ALA A 192 -5.02 -3.36 -10.58
C ALA A 192 -6.34 -3.69 -11.27
N GLN A 193 -6.52 -3.33 -12.56
CA GLN A 193 -7.75 -3.62 -13.29
C GLN A 193 -8.03 -5.12 -13.44
N ASP A 194 -6.99 -5.96 -13.48
CA ASP A 194 -7.14 -7.42 -13.56
C ASP A 194 -7.77 -8.04 -12.30
N TYR A 195 -7.80 -7.27 -11.22
CA TYR A 195 -8.38 -7.64 -9.91
C TYR A 195 -9.74 -6.99 -9.66
N ALA A 196 -10.27 -6.20 -10.60
CA ALA A 196 -11.60 -5.61 -10.49
C ALA A 196 -12.71 -6.67 -10.52
N VAL A 197 -13.89 -6.32 -9.99
CA VAL A 197 -15.04 -7.23 -9.92
C VAL A 197 -15.42 -7.76 -11.28
N GLU A 198 -15.50 -6.90 -12.31
CA GLU A 198 -15.99 -7.27 -13.63
C GLU A 198 -15.11 -8.34 -14.31
N PRO A 199 -13.78 -8.20 -14.48
CA PRO A 199 -12.96 -9.22 -15.10
C PRO A 199 -12.92 -10.51 -14.29
N VAL A 200 -12.91 -10.43 -12.95
CA VAL A 200 -12.95 -11.62 -12.09
C VAL A 200 -14.27 -12.37 -12.25
N LEU A 201 -15.40 -11.66 -12.22
CA LEU A 201 -16.72 -12.25 -12.40
C LEU A 201 -16.88 -12.86 -13.80
N HIS A 202 -16.41 -12.16 -14.83
CA HIS A 202 -16.43 -12.68 -16.21
C HIS A 202 -15.67 -14.00 -16.31
N ARG A 203 -14.47 -14.04 -15.74
CA ARG A 203 -13.66 -15.28 -15.71
C ARG A 203 -14.34 -16.42 -14.95
N MET A 204 -14.98 -16.12 -13.84
CA MET A 204 -15.75 -17.13 -13.07
C MET A 204 -16.93 -17.68 -13.90
N ILE A 205 -17.67 -16.82 -14.59
CA ILE A 205 -18.79 -17.24 -15.46
C ILE A 205 -18.29 -18.16 -16.57
N GLU A 206 -17.19 -17.81 -17.27
CA GLU A 206 -16.59 -18.67 -18.28
C GLU A 206 -16.23 -20.08 -17.75
N ILE A 207 -15.65 -20.13 -16.54
CA ILE A 207 -15.28 -21.40 -15.90
C ILE A 207 -16.54 -22.23 -15.62
N TYR A 208 -17.59 -21.64 -15.04
CA TYR A 208 -18.84 -22.35 -14.74
C TYR A 208 -19.57 -22.81 -16.01
N GLN A 209 -19.60 -22.00 -17.05
CA GLN A 209 -20.16 -22.39 -18.35
C GLN A 209 -19.40 -23.56 -18.99
N ALA A 210 -18.04 -23.51 -18.93
CA ALA A 210 -17.21 -24.59 -19.45
C ALA A 210 -17.37 -25.91 -18.68
N LEU A 211 -17.86 -25.86 -17.46
CA LEU A 211 -18.16 -27.02 -16.64
C LEU A 211 -19.64 -27.46 -16.75
N GLU A 212 -20.46 -26.81 -17.60
CA GLU A 212 -21.89 -27.05 -17.74
C GLU A 212 -22.67 -26.91 -16.42
N LEU A 213 -22.19 -26.03 -15.53
CA LEU A 213 -22.78 -25.79 -14.21
C LEU A 213 -23.68 -24.54 -14.14
N LEU A 214 -23.94 -23.91 -15.32
CA LEU A 214 -24.85 -22.75 -15.48
C LEU A 214 -25.91 -23.06 -16.51
#